data_d503afb08f1e5d6ed5f23590be830c57
#
_entry.id   d503afb08f1e5d6ed5f23590be830c57
#
_cell.length_a   1.000
_cell.length_b   1.000
_cell.length_c   1.000
_cell.angle_alpha   90.00
_cell.angle_beta   90.00
_cell.angle_gamma   90.00
#
_symmetry.space_group_name_H-M   'P 1'
#
loop_
_entity.id
_entity.type
_entity.pdbx_description
1 polymer ?
#
loop_
_entity_poly.entity_id
_entity_poly.type
_entity_poly.pdbx_seq_one_letter_code
_entity_poly.pdbx_strand_id
1 'polypeptide(L)'
;MITNFGKTIKHAFLACMTAAPLLFSACSAPQQKGAERDKEMDRFVTDLLQKMTLEEKLGQLNLPVAGDIVTGGSALQSDIVTPIREGKVGAMFNLKGAERIAELQRIAVEESRLGIPIIFCMDIIHGYETIFPIPLGLACSWDMEGIRQSAQVAATEATADGIQLTFSPMVDVCHDARWGRISEGSGEDPYLGSRIAEAMVRGYQGDDLANDHTIMACMKHFAGYGAPLGGRDYNTVDLGRYHLFNEYMQPYKACVDAGVGSVMASFNSLDGMPSTCNPYLLTEVLRNQWGFTGFTMSDYNAVQELMSHCATGDLMTSAILSLKAG
;
A
#
# COMPACT_ATOMS: atom_id res chain seq x y z
N MET A 1 59.48 -43.79 -21.38
CA MET A 1 59.41 -42.30 -21.55
C MET A 1 58.09 -41.81 -20.95
N ILE A 2 57.90 -42.08 -19.64
CA ILE A 2 56.76 -41.62 -18.84
C ILE A 2 57.28 -41.40 -17.41
N THR A 3 57.86 -40.24 -17.14
CA THR A 3 58.12 -39.76 -15.77
C THR A 3 58.55 -38.31 -15.88
N ASN A 4 57.61 -37.36 -15.89
CA ASN A 4 57.87 -35.94 -15.51
C ASN A 4 56.62 -35.04 -15.73
N PHE A 5 55.42 -35.50 -15.27
CA PHE A 5 54.24 -34.66 -15.31
C PHE A 5 53.64 -34.36 -13.92
N GLY A 6 54.34 -34.77 -12.86
CA GLY A 6 53.79 -34.74 -11.49
C GLY A 6 54.29 -33.62 -10.59
N LYS A 7 55.16 -32.73 -11.04
CA LYS A 7 55.77 -31.72 -10.14
C LYS A 7 55.38 -30.28 -10.37
N THR A 8 54.69 -29.96 -11.48
CA THR A 8 54.34 -28.54 -11.80
C THR A 8 52.96 -28.11 -11.30
N ILE A 9 52.12 -29.06 -10.84
CA ILE A 9 50.77 -28.72 -10.35
C ILE A 9 50.71 -28.40 -8.87
N LYS A 10 51.73 -28.76 -8.08
CA LYS A 10 51.76 -28.52 -6.62
C LYS A 10 52.18 -27.11 -6.22
N HIS A 11 52.72 -26.28 -7.09
CA HIS A 11 53.16 -24.93 -6.76
C HIS A 11 52.19 -23.82 -7.23
N ALA A 12 51.16 -24.17 -8.07
CA ALA A 12 50.16 -23.22 -8.47
C ALA A 12 48.95 -23.15 -7.51
N PHE A 13 48.79 -24.13 -6.60
CA PHE A 13 47.69 -24.16 -5.63
C PHE A 13 48.01 -23.46 -4.31
N LEU A 14 49.28 -23.13 -4.04
CA LEU A 14 49.65 -22.49 -2.78
C LEU A 14 49.77 -20.95 -2.87
N ALA A 15 49.70 -20.39 -4.05
CA ALA A 15 49.78 -18.95 -4.27
C ALA A 15 48.41 -18.24 -4.36
N CYS A 16 47.26 -18.98 -4.37
CA CYS A 16 45.92 -18.41 -4.42
C CYS A 16 45.22 -18.33 -3.05
N MET A 17 45.86 -18.75 -1.95
CA MET A 17 45.22 -18.73 -0.62
C MET A 17 45.65 -17.57 0.31
N THR A 18 46.46 -16.60 -0.17
CA THR A 18 46.90 -15.49 0.67
C THR A 18 46.42 -14.10 0.21
N ALA A 19 45.52 -14.02 -0.80
CA ALA A 19 45.02 -12.73 -1.32
C ALA A 19 43.53 -12.50 -1.14
N ALA A 20 42.86 -13.19 -0.24
CA ALA A 20 41.42 -13.03 0.00
C ALA A 20 41.04 -12.80 1.47
N PRO A 21 41.47 -11.69 2.08
CA PRO A 21 40.64 -11.09 3.10
C PRO A 21 40.53 -9.55 3.00
N LEU A 22 40.34 -8.96 1.82
CA LEU A 22 40.22 -7.48 1.74
C LEU A 22 39.04 -6.98 0.89
N LEU A 23 38.07 -7.83 0.54
CA LEU A 23 36.90 -7.41 -0.28
C LEU A 23 35.53 -7.63 0.41
N PHE A 24 35.48 -7.85 1.72
CA PHE A 24 34.21 -7.99 2.46
C PHE A 24 33.94 -6.86 3.47
N SER A 25 34.40 -5.64 3.20
CA SER A 25 34.21 -4.53 4.14
C SER A 25 33.46 -3.33 3.58
N ALA A 26 32.71 -3.46 2.48
CA ALA A 26 32.04 -2.31 1.84
C ALA A 26 30.51 -2.40 1.75
N CYS A 27 29.85 -3.44 2.32
CA CYS A 27 28.39 -3.58 2.22
C CYS A 27 27.61 -3.48 3.53
N SER A 28 28.24 -3.03 4.64
CA SER A 28 27.56 -3.00 5.96
C SER A 28 26.92 -1.67 6.35
N ALA A 29 27.09 -0.60 5.60
CA ALA A 29 26.61 0.73 6.00
C ALA A 29 25.09 0.96 5.78
N PRO A 30 24.43 0.47 4.72
CA PRO A 30 22.99 0.67 4.55
C PRO A 30 22.12 -0.09 5.55
N GLN A 31 22.47 -1.34 5.86
CA GLN A 31 21.70 -2.18 6.78
C GLN A 31 21.74 -1.70 8.25
N GLN A 32 22.84 -1.12 8.71
CA GLN A 32 22.92 -0.59 10.07
C GLN A 32 22.09 0.68 10.25
N LYS A 33 22.04 1.58 9.26
CA LYS A 33 21.20 2.78 9.30
C LYS A 33 19.71 2.45 9.27
N GLY A 34 19.29 1.46 8.49
CA GLY A 34 17.90 0.99 8.48
C GLY A 34 17.47 0.44 9.85
N ALA A 35 18.25 -0.48 10.41
CA ALA A 35 17.94 -1.10 11.71
C ALA A 35 17.96 -0.11 12.90
N GLU A 36 18.70 0.99 12.81
CA GLU A 36 18.73 2.03 13.84
C GLU A 36 17.52 2.98 13.72
N ARG A 37 17.14 3.34 12.49
CA ARG A 37 15.91 4.08 12.19
C ARG A 37 14.67 3.30 12.63
N ASP A 38 14.60 2.00 12.39
CA ASP A 38 13.48 1.15 12.81
C ASP A 38 13.32 1.14 14.34
N LYS A 39 14.41 1.06 15.10
CA LYS A 39 14.37 1.11 16.55
C LYS A 39 13.97 2.48 17.13
N GLU A 40 14.32 3.55 16.46
CA GLU A 40 13.92 4.90 16.83
C GLU A 40 12.43 5.12 16.57
N MET A 41 11.93 4.67 15.42
CA MET A 41 10.52 4.67 15.07
C MET A 41 9.71 3.84 16.07
N ASP A 42 10.13 2.63 16.41
CA ASP A 42 9.47 1.75 17.38
C ASP A 42 9.36 2.39 18.76
N ARG A 43 10.43 3.06 19.21
CA ARG A 43 10.41 3.82 20.47
C ARG A 43 9.42 4.97 20.41
N PHE A 44 9.49 5.78 19.35
CA PHE A 44 8.56 6.90 19.17
C PHE A 44 7.10 6.46 19.18
N VAL A 45 6.76 5.41 18.41
CA VAL A 45 5.41 4.86 18.36
C VAL A 45 4.97 4.32 19.73
N THR A 46 5.85 3.58 20.42
CA THR A 46 5.56 3.05 21.75
C THR A 46 5.28 4.15 22.76
N ASP A 47 6.12 5.17 22.81
CA ASP A 47 5.98 6.32 23.72
C ASP A 47 4.70 7.11 23.42
N LEU A 48 4.35 7.28 22.15
CA LEU A 48 3.13 7.95 21.73
C LEU A 48 1.90 7.13 22.16
N LEU A 49 1.87 5.84 21.88
CA LEU A 49 0.77 4.94 22.26
C LEU A 49 0.52 4.90 23.79
N GLN A 50 1.58 5.05 24.60
CA GLN A 50 1.44 5.14 26.07
C GLN A 50 0.77 6.45 26.53
N LYS A 51 0.91 7.53 25.77
CA LYS A 51 0.30 8.83 26.06
C LYS A 51 -1.16 8.93 25.61
N MET A 52 -1.56 8.09 24.64
CA MET A 52 -2.89 8.13 24.01
C MET A 52 -3.96 7.50 24.90
N THR A 53 -5.13 8.14 24.96
CA THR A 53 -6.36 7.53 25.48
C THR A 53 -6.88 6.46 24.52
N LEU A 54 -7.85 5.66 24.94
CA LEU A 54 -8.48 4.68 24.05
C LEU A 54 -9.20 5.38 22.88
N GLU A 55 -9.89 6.48 23.15
CA GLU A 55 -10.62 7.27 22.16
C GLU A 55 -9.68 7.84 21.10
N GLU A 56 -8.50 8.34 21.50
CA GLU A 56 -7.49 8.84 20.57
C GLU A 56 -6.88 7.72 19.74
N LYS A 57 -6.65 6.52 20.30
CA LYS A 57 -6.19 5.34 19.55
C LYS A 57 -7.22 4.93 18.51
N LEU A 58 -8.51 4.90 18.87
CA LEU A 58 -9.58 4.62 17.92
C LEU A 58 -9.72 5.73 16.89
N GLY A 59 -9.47 6.98 17.28
CA GLY A 59 -9.46 8.13 16.38
C GLY A 59 -8.42 7.99 15.26
N GLN A 60 -7.24 7.42 15.53
CA GLN A 60 -6.22 7.18 14.48
C GLN A 60 -6.66 6.16 13.42
N LEU A 61 -7.65 5.33 13.72
CA LEU A 61 -8.24 4.39 12.76
C LEU A 61 -9.37 5.00 11.93
N ASN A 62 -9.77 6.24 12.21
CA ASN A 62 -10.88 6.91 11.55
C ASN A 62 -10.40 7.73 10.34
N LEU A 63 -10.98 7.42 9.18
CA LEU A 63 -10.72 8.07 7.89
C LEU A 63 -12.04 8.56 7.29
N PRO A 64 -12.57 9.73 7.74
CA PRO A 64 -13.81 10.29 7.22
C PRO A 64 -13.63 10.91 5.82
N VAL A 65 -14.74 10.99 5.10
CA VAL A 65 -14.85 11.75 3.86
C VAL A 65 -15.24 13.19 4.20
N ALA A 66 -14.42 14.15 3.81
CA ALA A 66 -14.62 15.56 4.14
C ALA A 66 -14.48 16.50 2.92
N GLY A 67 -14.64 15.97 1.71
CA GLY A 67 -14.42 16.71 0.48
C GLY A 67 -15.68 17.18 -0.22
N ASP A 68 -15.46 18.06 -1.18
CA ASP A 68 -16.50 18.54 -2.10
C ASP A 68 -16.79 17.52 -3.21
N ILE A 69 -15.92 16.51 -3.36
CA ILE A 69 -16.04 15.43 -4.33
C ILE A 69 -16.62 14.21 -3.61
N VAL A 70 -17.88 13.93 -3.86
CA VAL A 70 -18.54 12.72 -3.34
C VAL A 70 -18.52 11.66 -4.42
N THR A 71 -17.79 10.57 -4.17
CA THR A 71 -17.83 9.38 -5.00
C THR A 71 -18.66 8.31 -4.29
N GLY A 72 -19.74 7.87 -4.93
CA GLY A 72 -20.62 6.85 -4.36
C GLY A 72 -21.53 7.36 -3.24
N GLY A 73 -21.95 6.46 -2.35
CA GLY A 73 -22.89 6.73 -1.25
C GLY A 73 -22.28 7.36 0.01
N SER A 74 -21.16 8.07 -0.11
CA SER A 74 -20.47 8.66 1.03
C SER A 74 -21.26 9.83 1.64
N ALA A 75 -21.49 9.78 2.95
CA ALA A 75 -22.05 10.90 3.69
C ALA A 75 -20.94 11.90 4.03
N LEU A 76 -21.10 13.14 3.58
CA LEU A 76 -20.25 14.26 4.01
C LEU A 76 -20.43 14.50 5.50
N GLN A 77 -19.34 14.57 6.25
CA GLN A 77 -19.37 14.97 7.63
C GLN A 77 -19.48 16.51 7.72
N SER A 78 -20.57 17.02 8.26
CA SER A 78 -20.87 18.45 8.32
C SER A 78 -19.95 19.23 9.28
N ASP A 79 -19.43 18.57 10.32
CA ASP A 79 -18.44 19.11 11.27
C ASP A 79 -17.23 18.18 11.32
N ILE A 80 -16.14 18.61 10.72
CA ILE A 80 -14.85 17.87 10.71
C ILE A 80 -13.85 18.48 11.71
N VAL A 81 -14.06 19.71 12.13
CA VAL A 81 -13.10 20.46 12.97
C VAL A 81 -13.11 19.94 14.39
N THR A 82 -14.29 19.72 14.98
CA THR A 82 -14.41 19.22 16.36
C THR A 82 -13.75 17.84 16.52
N PRO A 83 -14.01 16.82 15.68
CA PRO A 83 -13.33 15.54 15.77
C PRO A 83 -11.80 15.64 15.62
N ILE A 84 -11.29 16.57 14.80
CA ILE A 84 -9.84 16.81 14.66
C ILE A 84 -9.25 17.32 15.98
N ARG A 85 -9.86 18.36 16.60
CA ARG A 85 -9.41 18.89 17.90
C ARG A 85 -9.41 17.84 19.00
N GLU A 86 -10.37 16.93 18.95
CA GLU A 86 -10.51 15.83 19.91
C GLU A 86 -9.58 14.64 19.63
N GLY A 87 -8.74 14.70 18.59
CA GLY A 87 -7.84 13.60 18.20
C GLY A 87 -8.55 12.36 17.66
N LYS A 88 -9.76 12.52 17.11
CA LYS A 88 -10.62 11.43 16.61
C LYS A 88 -10.53 11.20 15.11
N VAL A 89 -9.50 11.75 14.44
CA VAL A 89 -9.27 11.64 12.99
C VAL A 89 -7.80 11.34 12.75
N GLY A 90 -7.49 10.21 12.12
CA GLY A 90 -6.13 9.83 11.75
C GLY A 90 -5.80 10.15 10.29
N ALA A 91 -6.80 10.06 9.42
CA ALA A 91 -6.66 10.41 8.01
C ALA A 91 -7.95 11.05 7.48
N MET A 92 -7.88 11.68 6.30
CA MET A 92 -9.04 12.34 5.68
C MET A 92 -9.04 12.13 4.17
N PHE A 93 -10.18 11.78 3.62
CA PHE A 93 -10.36 11.43 2.23
C PHE A 93 -11.13 12.51 1.45
N ASN A 94 -10.72 12.72 0.18
CA ASN A 94 -11.39 13.60 -0.79
C ASN A 94 -11.48 15.07 -0.38
N LEU A 95 -10.44 15.60 0.24
CA LEU A 95 -10.30 17.03 0.45
C LEU A 95 -9.28 17.60 -0.55
N LYS A 96 -9.63 18.71 -1.21
CA LYS A 96 -8.77 19.40 -2.17
C LYS A 96 -8.58 20.86 -1.75
N GLY A 97 -7.42 21.43 -2.08
CA GLY A 97 -7.08 22.83 -1.82
C GLY A 97 -6.08 22.99 -0.69
N ALA A 98 -4.87 23.44 -1.07
CA ALA A 98 -3.72 23.58 -0.16
C ALA A 98 -4.04 24.42 1.10
N GLU A 99 -4.74 25.54 0.96
CA GLU A 99 -5.09 26.43 2.08
C GLU A 99 -6.01 25.72 3.09
N ARG A 100 -7.02 24.99 2.60
CA ARG A 100 -7.97 24.27 3.44
C ARG A 100 -7.30 23.08 4.15
N ILE A 101 -6.46 22.35 3.43
CA ILE A 101 -5.66 21.25 4.00
C ILE A 101 -4.70 21.77 5.06
N ALA A 102 -3.99 22.87 4.77
CA ALA A 102 -3.08 23.49 5.73
C ALA A 102 -3.79 23.96 7.00
N GLU A 103 -5.00 24.53 6.91
CA GLU A 103 -5.78 24.94 8.08
C GLU A 103 -6.21 23.75 8.94
N LEU A 104 -6.70 22.66 8.35
CA LEU A 104 -7.06 21.46 9.10
C LEU A 104 -5.85 20.78 9.73
N GLN A 105 -4.71 20.78 9.03
CA GLN A 105 -3.45 20.28 9.57
C GLN A 105 -2.97 21.12 10.75
N ARG A 106 -3.08 22.45 10.65
CA ARG A 106 -2.77 23.36 11.76
C ARG A 106 -3.63 23.06 12.99
N ILE A 107 -4.94 22.87 12.79
CA ILE A 107 -5.85 22.50 13.87
C ILE A 107 -5.43 21.17 14.52
N ALA A 108 -5.08 20.17 13.72
CA ALA A 108 -4.63 18.88 14.22
C ALA A 108 -3.35 19.00 15.08
N VAL A 109 -2.37 19.77 14.59
CA VAL A 109 -1.05 19.87 15.22
C VAL A 109 -1.04 20.84 16.41
N GLU A 110 -1.74 21.99 16.32
CA GLU A 110 -1.66 23.06 17.32
C GLU A 110 -2.81 23.04 18.34
N GLU A 111 -3.98 22.51 17.97
CA GLU A 111 -5.20 22.58 18.79
C GLU A 111 -5.60 21.22 19.39
N SER A 112 -5.07 20.09 18.90
CA SER A 112 -5.30 18.78 19.51
C SER A 112 -4.30 18.50 20.65
N ARG A 113 -4.67 17.64 21.59
CA ARG A 113 -3.86 17.35 22.79
C ARG A 113 -2.49 16.75 22.49
N LEU A 114 -2.39 15.92 21.46
CA LEU A 114 -1.17 15.18 21.11
C LEU A 114 -0.42 15.77 19.91
N GLY A 115 -1.03 16.68 19.17
CA GLY A 115 -0.42 17.31 18.01
C GLY A 115 -0.11 16.31 16.87
N ILE A 116 -0.89 15.24 16.74
CA ILE A 116 -0.66 14.23 15.68
C ILE A 116 -1.21 14.78 14.36
N PRO A 117 -0.39 14.88 13.30
CA PRO A 117 -0.85 15.34 12.00
C PRO A 117 -1.79 14.33 11.34
N ILE A 118 -2.68 14.83 10.47
CA ILE A 118 -3.62 14.03 9.68
C ILE A 118 -2.98 13.65 8.36
N ILE A 119 -3.24 12.43 7.87
CA ILE A 119 -2.88 12.02 6.50
C ILE A 119 -4.04 12.39 5.57
N PHE A 120 -3.80 13.30 4.62
CA PHE A 120 -4.77 13.60 3.56
C PHE A 120 -4.56 12.67 2.39
N CYS A 121 -5.65 12.03 1.92
CA CYS A 121 -5.59 11.01 0.90
C CYS A 121 -6.65 11.21 -0.19
N MET A 122 -6.36 10.70 -1.39
CA MET A 122 -7.24 10.81 -2.56
C MET A 122 -7.01 9.66 -3.54
N ASP A 123 -8.03 9.34 -4.34
CA ASP A 123 -7.88 8.46 -5.51
C ASP A 123 -7.19 9.22 -6.65
N ILE A 124 -5.90 8.97 -6.83
CA ILE A 124 -5.11 9.54 -7.92
C ILE A 124 -4.70 8.38 -8.83
N ILE A 125 -5.64 7.90 -9.64
CA ILE A 125 -5.50 6.67 -10.40
C ILE A 125 -4.74 6.88 -11.72
N HIS A 126 -4.98 8.01 -12.41
CA HIS A 126 -4.34 8.34 -13.68
C HIS A 126 -4.09 9.86 -13.85
N GLY A 127 -3.48 10.46 -12.84
CA GLY A 127 -3.15 11.86 -12.77
C GLY A 127 -3.96 12.62 -11.72
N TYR A 128 -3.49 13.82 -11.38
CA TYR A 128 -4.12 14.71 -10.41
C TYR A 128 -4.67 15.95 -11.10
N GLU A 129 -3.85 16.94 -11.47
CA GLU A 129 -4.22 18.05 -12.35
C GLU A 129 -3.95 17.69 -13.82
N THR A 130 -2.81 17.10 -14.11
CA THR A 130 -2.49 16.53 -15.41
C THR A 130 -3.16 15.17 -15.55
N ILE A 131 -4.08 15.04 -16.50
CA ILE A 131 -4.82 13.80 -16.77
C ILE A 131 -4.02 12.94 -17.74
N PHE A 132 -3.66 11.73 -17.31
CA PHE A 132 -3.05 10.69 -18.12
C PHE A 132 -4.11 9.70 -18.64
N PRO A 133 -3.79 8.85 -19.62
CA PRO A 133 -4.67 7.77 -20.01
C PRO A 133 -5.03 6.89 -18.80
N ILE A 134 -6.21 6.27 -18.82
CA ILE A 134 -6.62 5.31 -17.79
C ILE A 134 -5.58 4.18 -17.68
N PRO A 135 -5.44 3.51 -16.51
CA PRO A 135 -4.40 2.50 -16.30
C PRO A 135 -4.38 1.40 -17.36
N LEU A 136 -5.54 0.93 -17.82
CA LEU A 136 -5.63 -0.03 -18.91
C LEU A 136 -5.02 0.51 -20.23
N GLY A 137 -5.23 1.80 -20.51
CA GLY A 137 -4.61 2.49 -21.66
C GLY A 137 -3.10 2.65 -21.49
N LEU A 138 -2.63 3.02 -20.30
CA LEU A 138 -1.21 3.08 -19.97
C LEU A 138 -0.53 1.71 -20.13
N ALA A 139 -1.20 0.64 -19.72
CA ALA A 139 -0.70 -0.73 -19.85
C ALA A 139 -0.43 -1.11 -21.31
N CYS A 140 -1.25 -0.61 -22.25
CA CYS A 140 -1.05 -0.85 -23.69
C CYS A 140 0.22 -0.20 -24.25
N SER A 141 0.81 0.75 -23.57
CA SER A 141 2.06 1.41 -24.02
C SER A 141 3.30 0.52 -23.85
N TRP A 142 3.31 -0.36 -22.86
CA TRP A 142 4.47 -1.16 -22.42
C TRP A 142 5.66 -0.29 -22.01
N ASP A 143 5.46 1.02 -21.83
CA ASP A 143 6.48 1.99 -21.45
C ASP A 143 6.53 2.17 -19.94
N MET A 144 7.31 1.34 -19.25
CA MET A 144 7.45 1.36 -17.79
C MET A 144 8.00 2.69 -17.29
N GLU A 145 8.88 3.35 -18.05
CA GLU A 145 9.44 4.63 -17.64
C GLU A 145 8.40 5.76 -17.78
N GLY A 146 7.64 5.78 -18.88
CA GLY A 146 6.52 6.73 -19.04
C GLY A 146 5.45 6.55 -17.96
N ILE A 147 5.14 5.29 -17.58
CA ILE A 147 4.20 4.98 -16.49
C ILE A 147 4.75 5.48 -15.15
N ARG A 148 6.03 5.23 -14.85
CA ARG A 148 6.68 5.74 -13.65
C ARG A 148 6.64 7.28 -13.58
N GLN A 149 6.95 7.94 -14.69
CA GLN A 149 6.92 9.41 -14.79
C GLN A 149 5.51 9.98 -14.62
N SER A 150 4.48 9.33 -15.16
CA SER A 150 3.09 9.77 -14.97
C SER A 150 2.68 9.75 -13.48
N ALA A 151 3.08 8.71 -12.74
CA ALA A 151 2.88 8.62 -11.31
C ALA A 151 3.68 9.69 -10.54
N GLN A 152 4.91 9.98 -10.96
CA GLN A 152 5.73 11.02 -10.36
C GLN A 152 5.15 12.44 -10.58
N VAL A 153 4.65 12.74 -11.76
CA VAL A 153 3.95 14.02 -12.04
C VAL A 153 2.73 14.14 -11.13
N ALA A 154 1.91 13.10 -11.08
CA ALA A 154 0.72 13.07 -10.23
C ALA A 154 1.06 13.27 -8.74
N ALA A 155 2.14 12.65 -8.25
CA ALA A 155 2.63 12.84 -6.88
C ALA A 155 3.07 14.28 -6.61
N THR A 156 3.82 14.87 -7.53
CA THR A 156 4.29 16.25 -7.42
C THR A 156 3.12 17.25 -7.37
N GLU A 157 2.12 17.06 -8.21
CA GLU A 157 0.93 17.92 -8.23
C GLU A 157 0.09 17.74 -6.95
N ALA A 158 -0.10 16.51 -6.50
CA ALA A 158 -0.88 16.20 -5.31
C ALA A 158 -0.22 16.73 -4.02
N THR A 159 1.10 16.61 -3.88
CA THR A 159 1.84 17.16 -2.74
C THR A 159 1.75 18.68 -2.69
N ALA A 160 1.78 19.37 -3.82
CA ALA A 160 1.59 20.82 -3.87
C ALA A 160 0.23 21.26 -3.32
N ASP A 161 -0.77 20.39 -3.38
CA ASP A 161 -2.12 20.59 -2.82
C ASP A 161 -2.26 20.06 -1.38
N GLY A 162 -1.20 19.43 -0.83
CA GLY A 162 -1.15 18.94 0.54
C GLY A 162 -1.61 17.49 0.73
N ILE A 163 -1.70 16.69 -0.34
CA ILE A 163 -2.04 15.28 -0.29
C ILE A 163 -0.79 14.45 0.01
N GLN A 164 -0.87 13.50 0.96
CA GLN A 164 0.25 12.65 1.38
C GLN A 164 0.11 11.18 0.98
N LEU A 165 -1.09 10.74 0.58
CA LEU A 165 -1.36 9.35 0.24
C LEU A 165 -2.33 9.26 -0.95
N THR A 166 -2.02 8.36 -1.89
CA THR A 166 -2.94 8.00 -2.97
C THR A 166 -3.44 6.57 -2.84
N PHE A 167 -4.71 6.32 -3.18
CA PHE A 167 -5.28 4.97 -3.29
C PHE A 167 -4.96 4.35 -4.67
N SER A 168 -3.67 4.31 -4.97
CA SER A 168 -3.10 3.80 -6.23
C SER A 168 -1.70 3.20 -5.95
N PRO A 169 -1.26 2.17 -6.71
CA PRO A 169 -1.88 1.58 -7.89
C PRO A 169 -2.97 0.55 -7.58
N MET A 170 -3.94 0.46 -8.50
CA MET A 170 -4.86 -0.66 -8.57
C MET A 170 -4.19 -1.78 -9.37
N VAL A 171 -3.95 -2.91 -8.72
CA VAL A 171 -3.12 -4.01 -9.27
C VAL A 171 -3.87 -5.32 -9.40
N ASP A 172 -5.19 -5.26 -9.40
CA ASP A 172 -6.05 -6.43 -9.59
C ASP A 172 -5.89 -7.00 -11.00
N VAL A 173 -5.44 -8.26 -11.09
CA VAL A 173 -5.46 -9.01 -12.33
C VAL A 173 -6.90 -9.35 -12.66
N CYS A 174 -7.36 -9.10 -13.90
CA CYS A 174 -8.72 -9.34 -14.31
C CYS A 174 -8.79 -10.08 -15.64
N HIS A 175 -9.39 -11.27 -15.64
CA HIS A 175 -9.63 -12.08 -16.85
C HIS A 175 -11.05 -11.90 -17.41
N ASP A 176 -11.99 -11.36 -16.64
CA ASP A 176 -13.37 -11.18 -17.07
C ASP A 176 -13.66 -9.71 -17.42
N ALA A 177 -13.67 -9.41 -18.71
CA ALA A 177 -13.91 -8.04 -19.21
C ALA A 177 -15.29 -7.46 -18.87
N ARG A 178 -16.20 -8.25 -18.27
CA ARG A 178 -17.49 -7.75 -17.77
C ARG A 178 -17.36 -7.02 -16.46
N TRP A 179 -16.25 -7.21 -15.73
CA TRP A 179 -15.99 -6.45 -14.50
C TRP A 179 -15.76 -4.97 -14.81
N GLY A 180 -16.60 -4.09 -14.25
CA GLY A 180 -16.59 -2.66 -14.60
C GLY A 180 -15.32 -1.93 -14.21
N ARG A 181 -14.55 -2.44 -13.22
CA ARG A 181 -13.32 -1.83 -12.73
C ARG A 181 -12.04 -2.26 -13.50
N ILE A 182 -12.18 -3.04 -14.55
CA ILE A 182 -11.03 -3.44 -15.41
C ILE A 182 -10.27 -2.22 -15.95
N SER A 183 -10.94 -1.08 -16.12
CA SER A 183 -10.35 0.18 -16.60
C SER A 183 -9.33 0.79 -15.62
N GLU A 184 -9.42 0.46 -14.33
CA GLU A 184 -8.50 0.95 -13.30
C GLU A 184 -7.21 0.15 -13.20
N GLY A 185 -7.14 -1.05 -13.77
CA GLY A 185 -6.03 -1.97 -13.68
C GLY A 185 -5.22 -2.11 -14.95
N SER A 186 -4.27 -3.03 -14.93
CA SER A 186 -3.31 -3.27 -16.02
C SER A 186 -3.70 -4.44 -16.94
N GLY A 187 -4.91 -5.00 -16.78
CA GLY A 187 -5.42 -6.10 -17.58
C GLY A 187 -5.20 -7.48 -16.96
N GLU A 188 -4.99 -8.48 -17.82
CA GLU A 188 -5.04 -9.90 -17.43
C GLU A 188 -3.66 -10.55 -17.20
N ASP A 189 -2.57 -9.92 -17.67
CA ASP A 189 -1.23 -10.49 -17.55
C ASP A 189 -0.57 -10.15 -16.21
N PRO A 190 -0.31 -11.15 -15.33
CA PRO A 190 0.26 -10.90 -14.01
C PRO A 190 1.70 -10.39 -14.06
N TYR A 191 2.48 -10.72 -15.07
CA TYR A 191 3.85 -10.22 -15.20
C TYR A 191 3.86 -8.74 -15.61
N LEU A 192 3.11 -8.37 -16.65
CA LEU A 192 2.97 -6.98 -17.07
C LEU A 192 2.40 -6.13 -15.92
N GLY A 193 1.33 -6.62 -15.27
CA GLY A 193 0.74 -5.99 -14.10
C GLY A 193 1.75 -5.77 -12.96
N SER A 194 2.64 -6.75 -12.71
CA SER A 194 3.70 -6.62 -11.71
C SER A 194 4.74 -5.55 -12.06
N ARG A 195 5.14 -5.46 -13.33
CA ARG A 195 6.10 -4.44 -13.79
C ARG A 195 5.52 -3.03 -13.72
N ILE A 196 4.22 -2.89 -14.07
CA ILE A 196 3.49 -1.62 -13.95
C ILE A 196 3.31 -1.23 -12.48
N ALA A 197 2.93 -2.17 -11.63
CA ALA A 197 2.78 -1.96 -10.19
C ALA A 197 4.07 -1.42 -9.56
N GLU A 198 5.21 -2.04 -9.86
CA GLU A 198 6.54 -1.57 -9.42
C GLU A 198 6.84 -0.15 -9.93
N ALA A 199 6.59 0.12 -11.21
CA ALA A 199 6.84 1.43 -11.80
C ALA A 199 5.99 2.53 -11.14
N MET A 200 4.72 2.27 -10.90
CA MET A 200 3.80 3.22 -10.26
C MET A 200 4.18 3.47 -8.79
N VAL A 201 4.47 2.43 -7.99
CA VAL A 201 4.92 2.60 -6.60
C VAL A 201 6.17 3.46 -6.53
N ARG A 202 7.17 3.18 -7.37
CA ARG A 202 8.40 3.98 -7.42
C ARG A 202 8.16 5.40 -7.94
N GLY A 203 7.20 5.58 -8.83
CA GLY A 203 6.82 6.91 -9.33
C GLY A 203 6.19 7.77 -8.25
N TYR A 204 5.23 7.23 -7.50
CA TYR A 204 4.57 7.95 -6.40
C TYR A 204 5.51 8.22 -5.22
N GLN A 205 6.25 7.21 -4.78
CA GLN A 205 7.03 7.28 -3.53
C GLN A 205 8.45 7.80 -3.70
N GLY A 206 8.99 7.79 -4.94
CA GLY A 206 10.38 8.15 -5.17
C GLY A 206 11.36 7.35 -4.29
N ASP A 207 12.44 7.99 -3.89
CA ASP A 207 13.47 7.39 -3.04
C ASP A 207 13.23 7.66 -1.53
N ASP A 208 12.48 8.71 -1.20
CA ASP A 208 12.16 9.09 0.19
C ASP A 208 10.80 9.79 0.25
N LEU A 209 9.89 9.29 1.09
CA LEU A 209 8.58 9.89 1.35
C LEU A 209 8.64 11.22 2.10
N ALA A 210 9.78 11.60 2.64
CA ALA A 210 9.98 12.91 3.26
C ALA A 210 10.17 14.06 2.24
N ASN A 211 10.31 13.75 0.94
CA ASN A 211 10.40 14.74 -0.11
C ASN A 211 9.04 15.41 -0.37
N ASP A 212 9.09 16.68 -0.76
CA ASP A 212 7.93 17.53 -1.04
C ASP A 212 7.24 17.28 -2.41
N HIS A 213 7.69 16.26 -3.13
CA HIS A 213 7.16 15.84 -4.44
C HIS A 213 6.85 14.34 -4.51
N THR A 214 6.73 13.69 -3.36
CA THR A 214 6.41 12.26 -3.23
C THR A 214 5.18 12.07 -2.35
N ILE A 215 4.37 11.04 -2.66
CA ILE A 215 3.23 10.63 -1.85
C ILE A 215 3.28 9.12 -1.59
N MET A 216 2.72 8.69 -0.49
CA MET A 216 2.59 7.27 -0.19
C MET A 216 1.64 6.59 -1.17
N ALA A 217 2.07 5.49 -1.77
CA ALA A 217 1.25 4.62 -2.58
C ALA A 217 0.45 3.64 -1.71
N CYS A 218 -0.75 3.29 -2.17
CA CYS A 218 -1.59 2.26 -1.57
C CYS A 218 -1.96 1.23 -2.63
N MET A 219 -1.39 0.04 -2.54
CA MET A 219 -1.79 -1.03 -3.45
C MET A 219 -3.19 -1.52 -3.13
N LYS A 220 -4.03 -1.68 -4.15
CA LYS A 220 -5.41 -2.12 -4.01
C LYS A 220 -5.84 -3.07 -5.13
N HIS A 221 -6.79 -3.94 -4.88
CA HIS A 221 -7.50 -4.25 -3.63
C HIS A 221 -7.11 -5.64 -3.17
N PHE A 222 -6.48 -5.74 -2.03
CA PHE A 222 -5.86 -6.97 -1.55
C PHE A 222 -6.92 -7.90 -0.88
N ALA A 223 -7.28 -9.07 -1.48
CA ALA A 223 -6.68 -9.61 -2.68
C ALA A 223 -7.73 -10.36 -3.55
N GLY A 224 -7.36 -10.49 -4.82
CA GLY A 224 -8.13 -11.29 -5.77
C GLY A 224 -9.40 -10.62 -6.28
N TYR A 225 -9.58 -9.31 -6.08
CA TYR A 225 -10.81 -8.60 -6.40
C TYR A 225 -11.15 -8.60 -7.90
N GLY A 226 -10.14 -8.72 -8.79
CA GLY A 226 -10.34 -8.82 -10.24
C GLY A 226 -10.89 -10.17 -10.74
N ALA A 227 -11.20 -11.11 -9.83
CA ALA A 227 -11.78 -12.41 -10.16
C ALA A 227 -13.22 -12.62 -9.66
N PRO A 228 -14.10 -11.60 -9.63
CA PRO A 228 -15.44 -11.79 -9.09
C PRO A 228 -16.26 -12.72 -9.98
N LEU A 229 -17.04 -13.60 -9.37
CA LEU A 229 -17.89 -14.55 -10.10
C LEU A 229 -18.82 -13.82 -11.08
N GLY A 230 -18.72 -14.19 -12.35
CA GLY A 230 -19.53 -13.62 -13.44
C GLY A 230 -19.20 -12.17 -13.77
N GLY A 231 -18.05 -11.64 -13.38
CA GLY A 231 -17.66 -10.24 -13.58
C GLY A 231 -18.47 -9.24 -12.76
N ARG A 232 -19.19 -9.72 -11.74
CA ARG A 232 -20.05 -8.86 -10.90
C ARG A 232 -19.25 -8.24 -9.78
N ASP A 233 -19.19 -6.93 -9.77
CA ASP A 233 -18.50 -6.17 -8.72
C ASP A 233 -19.03 -6.54 -7.32
N TYR A 234 -18.18 -6.50 -6.30
CA TYR A 234 -18.44 -6.94 -4.91
C TYR A 234 -18.73 -8.43 -4.72
N ASN A 235 -18.75 -9.24 -5.79
CA ASN A 235 -19.15 -10.64 -5.68
C ASN A 235 -18.01 -11.50 -5.10
N THR A 236 -18.39 -12.70 -4.68
CA THR A 236 -17.49 -13.73 -4.16
C THR A 236 -16.41 -14.09 -5.17
N VAL A 237 -15.23 -14.35 -4.68
CA VAL A 237 -14.10 -14.91 -5.42
C VAL A 237 -13.85 -16.33 -4.92
N ASP A 238 -13.81 -17.27 -5.84
CA ASP A 238 -13.49 -18.68 -5.59
C ASP A 238 -12.26 -19.05 -6.42
N LEU A 239 -11.12 -19.10 -5.78
CA LEU A 239 -9.82 -19.34 -6.41
C LEU A 239 -9.03 -20.40 -5.64
N GLY A 240 -8.69 -21.49 -6.33
CA GLY A 240 -7.72 -22.43 -5.78
C GLY A 240 -6.36 -21.73 -5.52
N ARG A 241 -5.65 -22.18 -4.49
CA ARG A 241 -4.35 -21.56 -4.07
C ARG A 241 -3.35 -21.40 -5.21
N TYR A 242 -3.30 -22.37 -6.13
CA TYR A 242 -2.39 -22.30 -7.27
C TYR A 242 -2.67 -21.05 -8.13
N HIS A 243 -3.92 -20.86 -8.55
CA HIS A 243 -4.32 -19.67 -9.32
C HIS A 243 -4.14 -18.38 -8.54
N LEU A 244 -4.55 -18.36 -7.28
CA LEU A 244 -4.40 -17.21 -6.42
C LEU A 244 -2.95 -16.70 -6.42
N PHE A 245 -1.98 -17.56 -6.10
CA PHE A 245 -0.59 -17.14 -5.92
C PHE A 245 0.19 -17.00 -7.25
N ASN A 246 -0.12 -17.77 -8.27
CA ASN A 246 0.61 -17.70 -9.52
C ASN A 246 0.09 -16.63 -10.49
N GLU A 247 -1.12 -16.16 -10.30
CA GLU A 247 -1.73 -15.15 -11.17
C GLU A 247 -2.10 -13.89 -10.38
N TYR A 248 -3.08 -13.97 -9.49
CA TYR A 248 -3.68 -12.79 -8.87
C TYR A 248 -2.77 -12.09 -7.84
N MET A 249 -1.92 -12.82 -7.14
CA MET A 249 -1.09 -12.27 -6.05
C MET A 249 0.24 -11.66 -6.53
N GLN A 250 0.67 -11.92 -7.75
CA GLN A 250 1.97 -11.46 -8.25
C GLN A 250 2.12 -9.93 -8.28
N PRO A 251 1.17 -9.12 -8.78
CA PRO A 251 1.31 -7.68 -8.78
C PRO A 251 1.33 -7.07 -7.37
N TYR A 252 0.58 -7.63 -6.43
CA TYR A 252 0.65 -7.19 -5.02
C TYR A 252 2.03 -7.46 -4.41
N LYS A 253 2.59 -8.65 -4.68
CA LYS A 253 3.94 -8.97 -4.21
C LYS A 253 4.98 -8.02 -4.79
N ALA A 254 4.84 -7.66 -6.07
CA ALA A 254 5.72 -6.68 -6.71
C ALA A 254 5.60 -5.29 -6.05
N CYS A 255 4.41 -4.86 -5.62
CA CYS A 255 4.26 -3.63 -4.83
C CYS A 255 5.00 -3.72 -3.49
N VAL A 256 4.88 -4.84 -2.77
CA VAL A 256 5.59 -5.04 -1.51
C VAL A 256 7.10 -5.01 -1.72
N ASP A 257 7.60 -5.68 -2.76
CA ASP A 257 9.03 -5.69 -3.10
C ASP A 257 9.53 -4.30 -3.56
N ALA A 258 8.66 -3.46 -4.11
CA ALA A 258 8.95 -2.07 -4.44
C ALA A 258 8.86 -1.13 -3.22
N GLY A 259 8.47 -1.62 -2.05
CA GLY A 259 8.41 -0.85 -0.81
C GLY A 259 7.14 -0.02 -0.63
N VAL A 260 5.99 -0.49 -1.15
CA VAL A 260 4.71 0.21 -0.97
C VAL A 260 4.40 0.48 0.49
N GLY A 261 3.95 1.69 0.81
CA GLY A 261 3.73 2.13 2.19
C GLY A 261 2.40 1.71 2.80
N SER A 262 1.39 1.43 1.98
CA SER A 262 0.06 1.04 2.48
C SER A 262 -0.66 0.05 1.55
N VAL A 263 -1.66 -0.62 2.11
CA VAL A 263 -2.46 -1.66 1.45
C VAL A 263 -3.93 -1.43 1.75
N MET A 264 -4.78 -1.51 0.74
CA MET A 264 -6.23 -1.50 0.89
C MET A 264 -6.79 -2.92 0.73
N ALA A 265 -7.44 -3.44 1.78
CA ALA A 265 -8.13 -4.73 1.73
C ALA A 265 -9.34 -4.66 0.80
N SER A 266 -9.60 -5.73 0.05
CA SER A 266 -10.68 -5.75 -0.94
C SER A 266 -12.06 -6.01 -0.33
N PHE A 267 -13.10 -5.69 -1.11
CA PHE A 267 -14.51 -5.93 -0.73
C PHE A 267 -14.92 -7.39 -0.74
N ASN A 268 -14.41 -8.16 -1.69
CA ASN A 268 -14.86 -9.53 -1.95
C ASN A 268 -14.56 -10.49 -0.80
N SER A 269 -15.32 -11.54 -0.73
CA SER A 269 -14.91 -12.74 -0.01
C SER A 269 -14.02 -13.62 -0.90
N LEU A 270 -12.97 -14.17 -0.31
CA LEU A 270 -12.12 -15.19 -0.91
C LEU A 270 -12.34 -16.50 -0.15
N ASP A 271 -12.72 -17.55 -0.86
CA ASP A 271 -13.03 -18.86 -0.27
C ASP A 271 -14.01 -18.76 0.91
N GLY A 272 -15.01 -17.89 0.79
CA GLY A 272 -16.07 -17.68 1.78
C GLY A 272 -15.70 -16.72 2.93
N MET A 273 -14.47 -16.20 3.01
CA MET A 273 -14.07 -15.24 4.03
C MET A 273 -13.81 -13.85 3.42
N PRO A 274 -14.52 -12.79 3.87
CA PRO A 274 -14.25 -11.43 3.40
C PRO A 274 -12.81 -11.00 3.65
N SER A 275 -12.17 -10.41 2.64
CA SER A 275 -10.75 -10.03 2.69
C SER A 275 -10.43 -9.07 3.83
N THR A 276 -11.33 -8.13 4.14
CA THR A 276 -11.18 -7.15 5.22
C THR A 276 -11.05 -7.79 6.62
N CYS A 277 -11.56 -9.01 6.83
CA CYS A 277 -11.41 -9.73 8.10
C CYS A 277 -10.66 -11.07 7.96
N ASN A 278 -9.86 -11.23 6.90
CA ASN A 278 -9.14 -12.47 6.62
C ASN A 278 -7.72 -12.46 7.19
N PRO A 279 -7.46 -13.10 8.35
CA PRO A 279 -6.13 -13.10 8.96
C PRO A 279 -5.10 -13.87 8.14
N TYR A 280 -5.52 -14.83 7.30
CA TYR A 280 -4.61 -15.51 6.40
C TYR A 280 -4.03 -14.54 5.36
N LEU A 281 -4.86 -13.68 4.76
CA LEU A 281 -4.40 -12.69 3.80
C LEU A 281 -3.59 -11.58 4.48
N LEU A 282 -4.17 -10.92 5.49
CA LEU A 282 -3.64 -9.67 6.05
C LEU A 282 -2.46 -9.90 7.00
N THR A 283 -2.48 -10.97 7.79
CA THR A 283 -1.39 -11.28 8.71
C THR A 283 -0.44 -12.32 8.14
N GLU A 284 -0.93 -13.50 7.76
CA GLU A 284 -0.03 -14.60 7.42
C GLU A 284 0.69 -14.34 6.08
N VAL A 285 -0.03 -14.00 5.01
CA VAL A 285 0.59 -13.78 3.70
C VAL A 285 1.29 -12.43 3.65
N LEU A 286 0.57 -11.34 3.94
CA LEU A 286 1.08 -10.00 3.74
C LEU A 286 2.24 -9.66 4.69
N ARG A 287 2.09 -9.92 6.00
CA ARG A 287 3.10 -9.55 7.00
C ARG A 287 4.13 -10.65 7.23
N ASN A 288 3.70 -11.89 7.56
CA ASN A 288 4.63 -12.93 7.95
C ASN A 288 5.44 -13.49 6.79
N GLN A 289 4.80 -13.73 5.63
CA GLN A 289 5.49 -14.31 4.47
C GLN A 289 6.16 -13.26 3.59
N TRP A 290 5.51 -12.13 3.35
CA TRP A 290 6.03 -11.09 2.46
C TRP A 290 6.81 -9.99 3.17
N GLY A 291 6.73 -9.90 4.49
CA GLY A 291 7.47 -8.92 5.30
C GLY A 291 6.96 -7.48 5.15
N PHE A 292 5.68 -7.30 4.80
CA PHE A 292 5.09 -5.96 4.71
C PHE A 292 5.08 -5.27 6.08
N THR A 293 5.62 -4.06 6.14
CA THR A 293 5.77 -3.28 7.39
C THR A 293 4.89 -2.04 7.43
N GLY A 294 4.23 -1.70 6.32
CA GLY A 294 3.32 -0.57 6.25
C GLY A 294 1.98 -0.80 6.96
N PHE A 295 1.03 0.07 6.75
CA PHE A 295 -0.30 -0.09 7.35
C PHE A 295 -1.34 -0.62 6.34
N THR A 296 -2.36 -1.30 6.88
CA THR A 296 -3.50 -1.80 6.12
C THR A 296 -4.72 -0.94 6.43
N MET A 297 -5.49 -0.60 5.40
CA MET A 297 -6.79 0.04 5.53
C MET A 297 -7.89 -0.85 4.92
N SER A 298 -9.13 -0.68 5.38
CA SER A 298 -10.28 -1.25 4.69
C SER A 298 -10.61 -0.42 3.45
N ASP A 299 -11.29 -1.02 2.49
CA ASP A 299 -12.00 -0.26 1.47
C ASP A 299 -13.21 0.47 2.08
N TYR A 300 -13.85 1.34 1.29
CA TYR A 300 -14.97 2.16 1.72
C TYR A 300 -16.11 1.31 2.30
N ASN A 301 -16.46 1.54 3.58
CA ASN A 301 -17.48 0.77 4.30
C ASN A 301 -17.26 -0.75 4.41
N ALA A 302 -16.13 -1.31 3.96
CA ALA A 302 -15.93 -2.75 3.88
C ALA A 302 -16.05 -3.48 5.23
N VAL A 303 -15.75 -2.80 6.35
CA VAL A 303 -15.98 -3.34 7.70
C VAL A 303 -17.47 -3.56 7.96
N GLN A 304 -18.34 -2.63 7.54
CA GLN A 304 -19.79 -2.78 7.66
C GLN A 304 -20.34 -3.85 6.71
N GLU A 305 -19.74 -4.00 5.54
CA GLU A 305 -20.15 -4.98 4.53
C GLU A 305 -19.91 -6.44 4.96
N LEU A 306 -19.14 -6.70 6.02
CA LEU A 306 -19.03 -8.04 6.60
C LEU A 306 -20.39 -8.61 6.99
N MET A 307 -21.34 -7.75 7.39
CA MET A 307 -22.73 -8.17 7.64
C MET A 307 -23.44 -8.58 6.35
N SER A 308 -23.22 -7.87 5.25
CA SER A 308 -23.77 -8.18 3.93
C SER A 308 -23.21 -9.49 3.35
N HIS A 309 -21.96 -9.81 3.68
CA HIS A 309 -21.32 -11.09 3.35
C HIS A 309 -21.73 -12.22 4.31
N CYS A 310 -22.64 -11.98 5.23
CA CYS A 310 -23.08 -12.94 6.26
C CYS A 310 -21.92 -13.47 7.14
N ALA A 311 -20.82 -12.73 7.24
CA ALA A 311 -19.67 -13.09 8.08
C ALA A 311 -19.89 -12.70 9.55
N THR A 312 -20.70 -11.67 9.81
CA THR A 312 -21.03 -11.16 11.15
C THR A 312 -22.50 -10.77 11.25
N GLY A 313 -23.00 -10.68 12.49
CA GLY A 313 -24.38 -10.26 12.75
C GLY A 313 -24.51 -8.79 13.16
N ASP A 314 -23.39 -8.12 13.47
CA ASP A 314 -23.39 -6.74 13.97
C ASP A 314 -22.07 -6.03 13.65
N LEU A 315 -22.08 -4.69 13.69
CA LEU A 315 -20.95 -3.85 13.35
C LEU A 315 -19.79 -3.96 14.36
N MET A 316 -20.10 -4.18 15.65
CA MET A 316 -19.05 -4.32 16.67
C MET A 316 -18.22 -5.58 16.43
N THR A 317 -18.87 -6.70 16.15
CA THR A 317 -18.19 -7.96 15.78
C THR A 317 -17.38 -7.78 14.49
N SER A 318 -17.93 -7.07 13.50
CA SER A 318 -17.23 -6.74 12.25
C SER A 318 -15.93 -5.98 12.52
N ALA A 319 -15.98 -4.91 13.32
CA ALA A 319 -14.82 -4.12 13.68
C ALA A 319 -13.75 -4.95 14.44
N ILE A 320 -14.19 -5.78 15.41
CA ILE A 320 -13.27 -6.64 16.16
C ILE A 320 -12.56 -7.64 15.26
N LEU A 321 -13.28 -8.30 14.34
CA LEU A 321 -12.67 -9.26 13.42
C LEU A 321 -11.70 -8.59 12.45
N SER A 322 -12.06 -7.43 11.90
CA SER A 322 -11.19 -6.68 11.00
C SER A 322 -9.89 -6.24 11.69
N LEU A 323 -9.98 -5.68 12.89
CA LEU A 323 -8.80 -5.28 13.68
C LEU A 323 -7.90 -6.47 14.06
N LYS A 324 -8.47 -7.66 14.29
CA LYS A 324 -7.70 -8.86 14.61
C LYS A 324 -7.07 -9.51 13.38
N ALA A 325 -7.57 -9.20 12.21
CA ALA A 325 -7.05 -9.78 10.97
C ALA A 325 -5.74 -9.14 10.51
N GLY A 326 -5.42 -7.92 10.94
CA GLY A 326 -4.19 -7.19 10.60
C GLY A 326 -4.45 -5.82 10.08
#